data_09ac36fc4e6fa7486b125f0126c69f8b
#
_entry.id   09ac36fc4e6fa7486b125f0126c69f8b
#
_cell.length_a   1.000
_cell.length_b   1.000
_cell.length_c   1.000
_cell.angle_alpha   90.00
_cell.angle_beta   90.00
_cell.angle_gamma   90.00
#
_symmetry.space_group_name_H-M   'P 1'
#
loop_
_entity.id
_entity.type
_entity.pdbx_description
1 polymer ?
#
loop_
_entity_poly.entity_id
_entity_poly.type
_entity_poly.pdbx_seq_one_letter_code
_entity_poly.pdbx_strand_id
1 'polypeptide(L)' 'YRQQAESERARLTAIAEREISDKKTDLLLGIIGDEEKEKLTVWRIYAKLLQAMDFSTITDKTSYNAIEWPVSPEASS' A
#
# COMPACT_ATOMS: atom_id res chain seq x y z
N TYR A 1 18.27 -7.91 5.58
CA TYR A 1 17.54 -7.47 4.36
C TYR A 1 16.07 -7.83 4.41
N ARG A 2 15.72 -9.05 4.84
CA ARG A 2 14.31 -9.43 4.96
C ARG A 2 13.59 -8.56 5.98
N GLN A 3 14.20 -8.29 7.12
CA GLN A 3 13.63 -7.46 8.16
C GLN A 3 13.40 -6.02 7.66
N GLN A 4 14.33 -5.51 6.86
CA GLN A 4 14.20 -4.18 6.26
C GLN A 4 13.04 -4.14 5.28
N ALA A 5 12.87 -5.20 4.48
CA ALA A 5 11.76 -5.31 3.54
C ALA A 5 10.43 -5.37 4.28
N GLU A 6 10.35 -6.14 5.35
CA GLU A 6 9.14 -6.23 6.17
C GLU A 6 8.81 -4.91 6.84
N SER A 7 9.82 -4.19 7.31
CA SER A 7 9.63 -2.85 7.91
C SER A 7 9.11 -1.86 6.88
N GLU A 8 9.66 -1.88 5.68
CA GLU A 8 9.20 -1.01 4.60
C GLU A 8 7.76 -1.33 4.19
N ARG A 9 7.43 -2.62 4.09
CA ARG A 9 6.06 -3.04 3.82
C ARG A 9 5.11 -2.54 4.91
N ALA A 10 5.49 -2.67 6.17
CA ALA A 10 4.67 -2.21 7.29
C ALA A 10 4.43 -0.71 7.22
N ARG A 11 5.47 0.06 6.88
CA ARG A 11 5.36 1.51 6.72
C ARG A 11 4.38 1.88 5.61
N LEU A 12 4.51 1.24 4.45
CA LEU A 12 3.64 1.49 3.31
C LEU A 12 2.20 1.05 3.60
N THR A 13 2.04 -0.08 4.28
CA THR A 13 0.73 -0.58 4.68
C THR A 13 0.04 0.39 5.63
N ALA A 14 0.78 0.94 6.59
CA ALA A 14 0.23 1.93 7.53
C ALA A 14 -0.26 3.18 6.80
N ILE A 15 0.49 3.66 5.81
CA ILE A 15 0.09 4.80 4.98
C ILE A 15 -1.20 4.47 4.22
N ALA A 16 -1.24 3.29 3.60
CA ALA A 16 -2.40 2.86 2.84
C ALA A 16 -3.64 2.74 3.73
N GLU A 17 -3.51 2.14 4.90
CA GLU A 17 -4.61 1.98 5.84
C GLU A 17 -5.14 3.32 6.33
N ARG A 18 -4.25 4.28 6.57
CA ARG A 18 -4.63 5.62 6.97
C ARG A 18 -5.47 6.31 5.89
N GLU A 19 -5.02 6.24 4.64
CA GLU A 19 -5.75 6.82 3.52
C GLU A 19 -7.11 6.14 3.31
N ILE A 20 -7.14 4.81 3.43
CA ILE A 20 -8.37 4.04 3.31
C ILE A 20 -9.36 4.43 4.42
N SER A 21 -8.88 4.56 5.64
CA SER A 21 -9.72 4.94 6.79
C SER A 21 -10.34 6.32 6.61
N ASP A 22 -9.54 7.30 6.17
CA ASP A 22 -10.02 8.66 5.93
C ASP A 22 -11.12 8.68 4.86
N LYS A 23 -10.89 7.98 3.75
CA LYS A 23 -11.85 7.92 2.66
C LYS A 23 -13.10 7.13 3.03
N LYS A 24 -12.93 6.09 3.84
CA LYS A 24 -14.06 5.28 4.31
C LYS A 24 -14.97 6.10 5.21
N THR A 25 -14.42 6.96 6.04
CA THR A 25 -15.19 7.89 6.87
C THR A 25 -16.03 8.81 6.00
N ASP A 26 -15.43 9.40 4.96
CA ASP A 26 -16.14 10.26 4.02
C ASP A 26 -17.26 9.49 3.30
N LEU A 27 -17.02 8.23 2.94
CA LEU A 27 -18.02 7.38 2.31
C LEU A 27 -19.22 7.17 3.25
N LEU A 28 -18.96 6.90 4.52
CA LEU A 28 -20.02 6.69 5.52
C LEU A 28 -20.85 7.96 5.74
N LEU A 29 -20.22 9.12 5.61
CA LEU A 29 -20.91 10.41 5.75
C LEU A 29 -21.64 10.82 4.46
N GLY A 30 -21.41 10.10 3.36
CA GLY A 30 -22.03 10.38 2.08
C GLY A 30 -21.47 11.61 1.36
N ILE A 31 -20.29 12.07 1.75
CA ILE A 31 -19.65 13.26 1.17
C ILE A 31 -18.55 12.92 0.17
N ILE A 32 -18.28 11.62 -0.03
CA ILE A 32 -17.22 11.18 -0.94
C ILE A 32 -17.70 11.31 -2.40
N GLY A 33 -16.83 11.88 -3.25
CA GLY A 33 -17.09 11.96 -4.69
C GLY A 33 -16.66 10.70 -5.42
N ASP A 34 -17.03 10.60 -6.71
CA ASP A 34 -16.68 9.43 -7.53
C ASP A 34 -15.17 9.25 -7.67
N GLU A 35 -14.42 10.33 -7.84
CA GLU A 35 -12.97 10.29 -7.94
C GLU A 35 -12.34 9.71 -6.66
N GLU A 36 -12.89 10.11 -5.52
CA GLU A 36 -12.38 9.62 -4.24
C GLU A 36 -12.72 8.16 -4.01
N LYS A 37 -13.87 7.70 -4.51
CA LYS A 37 -14.21 6.28 -4.48
C LYS A 37 -13.24 5.46 -5.30
N GLU A 38 -12.84 5.95 -6.47
CA GLU A 38 -11.85 5.30 -7.30
C GLU A 38 -10.49 5.24 -6.60
N LYS A 39 -10.09 6.33 -5.95
CA LYS A 39 -8.85 6.35 -5.16
C LYS A 39 -8.90 5.37 -4.01
N LEU A 40 -10.04 5.26 -3.34
CA LEU A 40 -10.23 4.28 -2.27
C LEU A 40 -10.02 2.85 -2.79
N THR A 41 -10.58 2.54 -3.95
CA THR A 41 -10.43 1.23 -4.58
C THR A 41 -8.95 0.96 -4.90
N VAL A 42 -8.25 1.94 -5.46
CA VAL A 42 -6.83 1.81 -5.80
C VAL A 42 -5.99 1.61 -4.55
N TRP A 43 -6.27 2.34 -3.47
CA TRP A 43 -5.56 2.17 -2.20
C TRP A 43 -5.79 0.78 -1.61
N ARG A 44 -6.99 0.25 -1.71
CA ARG A 44 -7.28 -1.11 -1.23
C ARG A 44 -6.53 -2.16 -2.03
N ILE A 45 -6.46 -2.01 -3.35
CA ILE A 45 -5.68 -2.90 -4.21
C ILE A 45 -4.20 -2.81 -3.82
N TYR A 46 -3.69 -1.61 -3.62
CA TYR A 46 -2.30 -1.39 -3.19
C TYR A 46 -2.00 -2.10 -1.88
N ALA A 47 -2.88 -1.97 -0.89
CA ALA A 47 -2.72 -2.62 0.40
C ALA A 47 -2.71 -4.15 0.27
N LYS A 48 -3.58 -4.69 -0.58
CA LYS A 48 -3.61 -6.14 -0.85
C LYS A 48 -2.33 -6.62 -1.51
N LEU A 49 -1.79 -5.84 -2.45
CA LEU A 49 -0.52 -6.18 -3.09
C LEU A 49 0.62 -6.21 -2.08
N LEU A 50 0.64 -5.25 -1.16
CA LEU A 50 1.65 -5.22 -0.10
C LEU A 50 1.55 -6.45 0.79
N GLN A 51 0.33 -6.86 1.16
CA GLN A 51 0.12 -8.02 2.02
C GLN A 51 0.48 -9.33 1.31
N ALA A 52 0.34 -9.37 0.00
CA ALA A 52 0.67 -10.54 -0.80
C ALA A 52 2.17 -10.71 -1.05
N MET A 53 2.98 -9.70 -0.75
CA MET A 53 4.42 -9.78 -0.95
C MET A 53 5.05 -10.79 0.02
N ASP A 54 5.94 -11.61 -0.51
CA ASP A 54 6.68 -12.62 0.26
C ASP A 54 8.16 -12.27 0.25
N PHE A 55 8.74 -12.14 1.42
CA PHE A 55 10.14 -11.80 1.59
C PHE A 55 10.99 -12.97 2.07
N SER A 56 10.47 -14.18 2.01
CA SER A 56 11.21 -15.38 2.46
C SER A 56 12.46 -15.63 1.64
N THR A 57 12.52 -15.12 0.41
CA THR A 57 13.66 -15.28 -0.49
C THR A 57 14.65 -14.12 -0.39
N ILE A 58 14.38 -13.13 0.45
CA ILE A 58 15.25 -11.96 0.60
C ILE A 58 16.34 -12.30 1.60
N THR A 59 17.49 -12.71 1.09
CA THR A 59 18.62 -13.17 1.92
C THR A 59 19.87 -12.32 1.75
N ASP A 60 19.92 -11.45 0.73
CA ASP A 60 21.07 -10.62 0.45
C ASP A 60 20.64 -9.27 -0.17
N LYS A 61 21.63 -8.42 -0.38
CA LYS A 61 21.39 -7.09 -0.94
C LYS A 61 20.82 -7.15 -2.35
N THR A 62 21.25 -8.12 -3.16
CA THR A 62 20.78 -8.26 -4.52
C THR A 62 19.29 -8.60 -4.55
N SER A 63 18.87 -9.56 -3.72
CA SER A 63 17.45 -9.92 -3.58
C SER A 63 16.63 -8.73 -3.10
N TYR A 64 17.14 -7.99 -2.13
CA TYR A 64 16.47 -6.81 -1.59
C TYR A 64 16.27 -5.75 -2.67
N ASN A 65 17.31 -5.47 -3.45
CA ASN A 65 17.24 -4.47 -4.50
C ASN A 65 16.35 -4.90 -5.69
N ALA A 66 16.10 -6.19 -5.83
CA ALA A 66 15.23 -6.73 -6.87
C ALA A 66 13.76 -6.72 -6.50
N ILE A 67 13.40 -6.30 -5.30
CA ILE A 67 11.99 -6.22 -4.88
C ILE A 67 11.25 -5.21 -5.76
N GLU A 68 10.15 -5.66 -6.36
CA GLU A 68 9.28 -4.80 -7.13
C GLU A 68 8.14 -4.31 -6.21
N TRP A 69 8.30 -3.12 -5.67
CA TRP A 69 7.30 -2.52 -4.81
C TRP A 69 6.11 -2.05 -5.64
N PRO A 70 4.87 -2.28 -5.17
CA PRO A 70 3.70 -1.70 -5.85
C PRO A 70 3.80 -0.18 -5.89
N VAL A 71 3.31 0.42 -6.96
CA VAL A 71 3.31 1.88 -7.11
C VAL A 71 2.19 2.46 -6.24
N SER A 72 2.54 3.40 -5.37
CA SER A 72 1.57 4.10 -4.54
C SER A 72 0.61 4.93 -5.40
N PRO A 73 -0.70 4.89 -5.12
CA PRO A 73 -1.65 5.76 -5.84
C PRO A 73 -1.32 7.24 -5.70
N GLU A 74 -0.74 7.63 -4.59
CA GLU A 74 -0.29 9.01 -4.37
C GLU A 74 0.83 9.39 -5.32
N ALA A 75 1.74 8.47 -5.59
CA ALA A 75 2.87 8.71 -6.49
C ALA A 75 2.42 8.79 -7.95
N SER A 76 1.29 8.19 -8.31
CA SER A 76 0.77 8.18 -9.67
C SER A 76 -0.15 9.35 -9.98
N SER A 77 -0.45 10.15 -9.00
CA SER A 77 -1.29 11.34 -9.18
C SER A 77 -0.43 12.62 -9.41
#